data_c22d390692befd3424f11372c5fcd605
#
_entry.id   c22d390692befd3424f11372c5fcd605
#
_cell.length_a   1.000
_cell.length_b   1.000
_cell.length_c   1.000
_cell.angle_alpha   90.00
_cell.angle_beta   90.00
_cell.angle_gamma   90.00
#
_symmetry.space_group_name_H-M   'P 1'
#
loop_
_entity.id
_entity.type
_entity.pdbx_description
1 polymer ?
#
loop_
_entity_poly.entity_id
_entity_poly.type
_entity_poly.pdbx_seq_one_letter_code
_entity_poly.pdbx_strand_id
1 'polypeptide(L)'
;INDRDLSYAKLRFDERSIATLKTHLGKLDDALARALCWAAIRDMHRDAEISSADFLEIALNGLAGESDDAIVNIVLSQLTTSVEAYSKEANRNSYREKLADGLWALTQNSKPGSDLQLLISRAFALNAQTEAQTANIRELLNGAAQGLKVDADLRWYFLIALTERGATTKAELDAELAKDNTTTGNLAFETCLAAMPNSEAKAYAFNKGLDADVATSVRTALVAGFQRPIQSVLLEPFVSLYFDNLISVWESRSYEPAAKFVSGFYPTWIVKQSTVDATNAWLAGAGKDSPAVLRKLVKESQDGLIRALKVQALDK
;
A
#
# COMPACT_ATOMS: atom_id res chain seq x y z
N ILE A 1 16.34 -18.46 18.37
CA ILE A 1 16.62 -17.09 18.80
C ILE A 1 15.33 -16.52 19.38
N ASN A 2 15.41 -15.83 20.54
CA ASN A 2 14.26 -15.26 21.26
C ASN A 2 13.13 -16.28 21.53
N ASP A 3 13.50 -17.43 22.10
CA ASP A 3 12.55 -18.49 22.43
C ASP A 3 11.35 -17.93 23.21
N ARG A 4 10.15 -18.25 22.77
CA ARG A 4 8.88 -17.79 23.34
C ARG A 4 8.72 -16.28 23.47
N ASP A 5 9.46 -15.50 22.68
CA ASP A 5 9.45 -14.02 22.69
C ASP A 5 9.71 -13.38 24.07
N LEU A 6 10.54 -14.01 24.86
CA LEU A 6 10.83 -13.57 26.23
C LEU A 6 11.77 -12.35 26.32
N SER A 7 12.40 -11.95 25.20
CA SER A 7 13.32 -10.83 25.16
C SER A 7 12.83 -9.74 24.20
N TYR A 8 12.79 -8.50 24.67
CA TYR A 8 12.59 -7.36 23.81
C TYR A 8 13.87 -7.06 23.00
N ALA A 9 13.98 -7.68 21.84
CA ALA A 9 15.18 -7.60 21.01
C ALA A 9 14.83 -7.52 19.51
N LYS A 10 15.62 -6.75 18.78
CA LYS A 10 15.55 -6.68 17.31
C LYS A 10 16.40 -7.82 16.73
N LEU A 11 15.74 -8.81 16.16
CA LEU A 11 16.39 -10.02 15.67
C LEU A 11 17.07 -9.78 14.32
N ARG A 12 18.17 -10.51 14.09
CA ARG A 12 18.90 -10.57 12.82
C ARG A 12 19.24 -12.01 12.48
N PHE A 13 19.05 -12.37 11.23
CA PHE A 13 19.44 -13.67 10.68
C PHE A 13 20.75 -13.56 9.90
N ASP A 14 21.59 -14.58 10.00
CA ASP A 14 22.74 -14.75 9.12
C ASP A 14 22.31 -15.23 7.72
N GLU A 15 23.25 -15.21 6.77
CA GLU A 15 22.99 -15.59 5.38
C GLU A 15 22.43 -17.01 5.24
N ARG A 16 22.92 -17.96 6.06
CA ARG A 16 22.45 -19.35 6.05
C ARG A 16 20.99 -19.44 6.52
N SER A 17 20.66 -18.70 7.58
CA SER A 17 19.29 -18.64 8.10
C SER A 17 18.34 -18.01 7.07
N ILE A 18 18.74 -16.92 6.42
CA ILE A 18 17.96 -16.29 5.34
C ILE A 18 17.73 -17.29 4.20
N ALA A 19 18.77 -17.98 3.73
CA ALA A 19 18.64 -18.99 2.69
C ALA A 19 17.69 -20.13 3.08
N THR A 20 17.69 -20.54 4.35
CA THR A 20 16.75 -21.54 4.86
C THR A 20 15.32 -21.00 4.88
N LEU A 21 15.10 -19.77 5.32
CA LEU A 21 13.78 -19.17 5.42
C LEU A 21 13.12 -18.97 4.05
N LYS A 22 13.89 -18.76 2.99
CA LYS A 22 13.37 -18.69 1.60
C LYS A 22 12.52 -19.90 1.21
N THR A 23 12.79 -21.08 1.75
CA THR A 23 12.13 -22.33 1.36
C THR A 23 11.41 -23.05 2.49
N HIS A 24 11.65 -22.68 3.74
CA HIS A 24 11.16 -23.43 4.89
C HIS A 24 10.33 -22.60 5.88
N LEU A 25 10.21 -21.27 5.72
CA LEU A 25 9.48 -20.44 6.68
C LEU A 25 8.02 -20.92 6.87
N GLY A 26 7.29 -21.16 5.79
CA GLY A 26 5.92 -21.66 5.85
C GLY A 26 5.79 -23.13 6.32
N LYS A 27 6.90 -23.82 6.54
CA LYS A 27 6.94 -25.22 7.04
C LYS A 27 7.24 -25.32 8.53
N LEU A 28 7.48 -24.20 9.20
CA LEU A 28 7.66 -24.19 10.65
C LEU A 28 6.31 -24.45 11.33
N ASP A 29 6.23 -25.46 12.16
CA ASP A 29 4.96 -25.85 12.83
C ASP A 29 4.54 -24.84 13.89
N ASP A 30 5.51 -24.25 14.63
CA ASP A 30 5.25 -23.28 15.67
C ASP A 30 4.88 -21.90 15.08
N ALA A 31 3.63 -21.47 15.30
CA ALA A 31 3.12 -20.19 14.84
C ALA A 31 3.87 -18.98 15.43
N LEU A 32 4.31 -19.05 16.70
CA LEU A 32 5.08 -17.98 17.31
C LEU A 32 6.47 -17.88 16.67
N ALA A 33 7.11 -19.01 16.38
CA ALA A 33 8.39 -19.03 15.68
C ALA A 33 8.26 -18.42 14.27
N ARG A 34 7.17 -18.73 13.52
CA ARG A 34 6.89 -18.08 12.23
C ARG A 34 6.72 -16.57 12.38
N ALA A 35 5.91 -16.14 13.36
CA ALA A 35 5.66 -14.71 13.62
C ALA A 35 6.97 -13.94 13.91
N LEU A 36 7.86 -14.51 14.73
CA LEU A 36 9.17 -13.93 15.04
C LEU A 36 10.07 -13.88 13.79
N CYS A 37 10.04 -14.92 12.95
CA CYS A 37 10.77 -14.91 11.69
C CYS A 37 10.24 -13.81 10.76
N TRP A 38 8.94 -13.68 10.61
CA TRP A 38 8.33 -12.61 9.80
C TRP A 38 8.69 -11.21 10.30
N ALA A 39 8.63 -11.01 11.62
CA ALA A 39 9.01 -9.72 12.22
C ALA A 39 10.48 -9.38 11.96
N ALA A 40 11.39 -10.36 12.14
CA ALA A 40 12.82 -10.18 11.92
C ALA A 40 13.13 -9.88 10.44
N ILE A 41 12.56 -10.66 9.50
CA ILE A 41 12.76 -10.48 8.06
C ILE A 41 12.25 -9.09 7.62
N ARG A 42 11.05 -8.69 8.09
CA ARG A 42 10.51 -7.36 7.83
C ARG A 42 11.45 -6.25 8.33
N ASP A 43 11.96 -6.39 9.54
CA ASP A 43 12.86 -5.39 10.13
C ASP A 43 14.19 -5.33 9.37
N MET A 44 14.77 -6.47 9.01
CA MET A 44 15.98 -6.52 8.18
C MET A 44 15.76 -5.88 6.80
N HIS A 45 14.60 -6.13 6.19
CA HIS A 45 14.27 -5.50 4.91
C HIS A 45 14.13 -3.97 5.04
N ARG A 46 13.40 -3.49 6.04
CA ARG A 46 13.25 -2.05 6.34
C ARG A 46 14.56 -1.34 6.71
N ASP A 47 15.51 -2.07 7.27
CA ASP A 47 16.82 -1.52 7.64
C ASP A 47 17.86 -1.63 6.53
N ALA A 48 17.45 -2.09 5.33
CA ALA A 48 18.32 -2.30 4.17
C ALA A 48 19.39 -3.37 4.41
N GLU A 49 19.03 -4.48 5.07
CA GLU A 49 19.92 -5.63 5.33
C GLU A 49 19.59 -6.81 4.41
N ILE A 50 18.37 -6.88 3.85
CA ILE A 50 17.97 -7.81 2.78
C ILE A 50 17.33 -7.05 1.63
N SER A 51 17.52 -7.56 0.40
CA SER A 51 17.01 -6.94 -0.81
C SER A 51 15.50 -7.11 -0.98
N SER A 52 14.87 -6.29 -1.85
CA SER A 52 13.47 -6.47 -2.24
C SER A 52 13.26 -7.80 -2.96
N ALA A 53 14.22 -8.28 -3.74
CA ALA A 53 14.18 -9.59 -4.39
C ALA A 53 14.11 -10.74 -3.38
N ASP A 54 14.96 -10.71 -2.35
CA ASP A 54 14.98 -11.74 -1.30
C ASP A 54 13.70 -11.70 -0.47
N PHE A 55 13.24 -10.49 -0.10
CA PHE A 55 12.01 -10.34 0.66
C PHE A 55 10.80 -10.87 -0.13
N LEU A 56 10.70 -10.56 -1.42
CA LEU A 56 9.63 -11.03 -2.30
C LEU A 56 9.64 -12.58 -2.41
N GLU A 57 10.80 -13.19 -2.55
CA GLU A 57 10.95 -14.65 -2.62
C GLU A 57 10.52 -15.32 -1.31
N ILE A 58 11.02 -14.83 -0.16
CA ILE A 58 10.66 -15.36 1.16
C ILE A 58 9.15 -15.24 1.39
N ALA A 59 8.58 -14.09 1.07
CA ALA A 59 7.19 -13.80 1.35
C ALA A 59 6.24 -14.65 0.49
N LEU A 60 6.46 -14.76 -0.81
CA LEU A 60 5.62 -15.58 -1.69
C LEU A 60 5.68 -17.07 -1.32
N ASN A 61 6.86 -17.58 -0.97
CA ASN A 61 7.00 -18.98 -0.56
C ASN A 61 6.42 -19.24 0.85
N GLY A 62 6.58 -18.28 1.77
CA GLY A 62 6.15 -18.43 3.15
C GLY A 62 4.64 -18.30 3.35
N LEU A 63 3.98 -17.43 2.56
CA LEU A 63 2.53 -17.21 2.64
C LEU A 63 1.70 -18.46 2.36
N ALA A 64 2.19 -19.38 1.53
CA ALA A 64 1.49 -20.63 1.23
C ALA A 64 1.26 -21.52 2.47
N GLY A 65 2.13 -21.41 3.48
CA GLY A 65 2.04 -22.16 4.73
C GLY A 65 1.59 -21.33 5.94
N GLU A 66 1.22 -20.05 5.74
CA GLU A 66 0.80 -19.21 6.85
C GLU A 66 -0.69 -19.38 7.12
N SER A 67 -1.05 -19.47 8.40
CA SER A 67 -2.40 -19.69 8.88
C SER A 67 -2.93 -18.56 9.78
N ASP A 68 -2.09 -17.58 10.10
CA ASP A 68 -2.48 -16.42 10.91
C ASP A 68 -2.80 -15.24 9.99
N ASP A 69 -4.09 -14.86 9.93
CA ASP A 69 -4.58 -13.80 9.05
C ASP A 69 -3.97 -12.42 9.35
N ALA A 70 -3.61 -12.15 10.62
CA ALA A 70 -2.96 -10.89 10.98
C ALA A 70 -1.55 -10.83 10.39
N ILE A 71 -0.80 -11.93 10.47
CA ILE A 71 0.52 -12.07 9.83
C ILE A 71 0.39 -11.96 8.32
N VAL A 72 -0.56 -12.66 7.71
CA VAL A 72 -0.84 -12.60 6.26
C VAL A 72 -1.06 -11.15 5.83
N ASN A 73 -1.94 -10.40 6.49
CA ASN A 73 -2.22 -9.00 6.18
C ASN A 73 -0.96 -8.11 6.25
N ILE A 74 -0.15 -8.31 7.31
CA ILE A 74 1.10 -7.56 7.49
C ILE A 74 2.07 -7.87 6.33
N VAL A 75 2.26 -9.14 6.00
CA VAL A 75 3.19 -9.57 4.93
C VAL A 75 2.72 -9.05 3.56
N LEU A 76 1.43 -9.14 3.24
CA LEU A 76 0.86 -8.63 1.99
C LEU A 76 1.05 -7.11 1.85
N SER A 77 0.83 -6.35 2.92
CA SER A 77 1.10 -4.89 2.94
C SER A 77 2.57 -4.59 2.73
N GLN A 78 3.47 -5.38 3.35
CA GLN A 78 4.91 -5.21 3.19
C GLN A 78 5.39 -5.59 1.77
N LEU A 79 4.78 -6.58 1.13
CA LEU A 79 5.07 -6.94 -0.26
C LEU A 79 4.78 -5.78 -1.22
N THR A 80 3.62 -5.14 -1.10
CA THR A 80 3.29 -3.96 -1.89
C THR A 80 4.30 -2.84 -1.65
N THR A 81 4.63 -2.56 -0.38
CA THR A 81 5.62 -1.53 -0.04
C THR A 81 7.01 -1.87 -0.59
N SER A 82 7.42 -3.15 -0.49
CA SER A 82 8.71 -3.63 -1.01
C SER A 82 8.84 -3.39 -2.52
N VAL A 83 7.81 -3.75 -3.27
CA VAL A 83 7.82 -3.58 -4.72
C VAL A 83 7.71 -2.11 -5.12
N GLU A 84 6.79 -1.35 -4.52
CA GLU A 84 6.47 0.00 -4.97
C GLU A 84 7.44 1.07 -4.45
N ALA A 85 7.91 0.94 -3.19
CA ALA A 85 8.76 1.95 -2.58
C ALA A 85 10.22 1.53 -2.44
N TYR A 86 10.50 0.24 -2.17
CA TYR A 86 11.84 -0.21 -1.82
C TYR A 86 12.63 -0.77 -3.01
N SER A 87 11.97 -1.08 -4.13
CA SER A 87 12.62 -1.54 -5.34
C SER A 87 13.13 -0.39 -6.20
N LYS A 88 14.30 -0.55 -6.82
CA LYS A 88 14.76 0.37 -7.86
C LYS A 88 13.75 0.43 -9.01
N GLU A 89 13.64 1.59 -9.63
CA GLU A 89 12.74 1.80 -10.77
C GLU A 89 13.01 0.79 -11.91
N ALA A 90 14.26 0.47 -12.16
CA ALA A 90 14.67 -0.49 -13.21
C ALA A 90 14.13 -1.91 -12.95
N ASN A 91 14.00 -2.34 -11.69
CA ASN A 91 13.56 -3.68 -11.30
C ASN A 91 12.06 -3.75 -11.01
N ARG A 92 11.41 -2.61 -10.76
CA ARG A 92 10.06 -2.53 -10.22
C ARG A 92 9.02 -3.27 -11.05
N ASN A 93 9.05 -3.12 -12.38
CA ASN A 93 8.08 -3.79 -13.25
C ASN A 93 8.22 -5.33 -13.17
N SER A 94 9.44 -5.85 -13.19
CA SER A 94 9.67 -7.30 -13.04
C SER A 94 9.19 -7.82 -11.67
N TYR A 95 9.40 -7.05 -10.59
CA TYR A 95 8.91 -7.43 -9.26
C TYR A 95 7.39 -7.34 -9.13
N ARG A 96 6.76 -6.35 -9.78
CA ARG A 96 5.31 -6.24 -9.87
C ARG A 96 4.69 -7.47 -10.53
N GLU A 97 5.22 -7.86 -11.70
CA GLU A 97 4.75 -9.05 -12.42
C GLU A 97 4.92 -10.31 -11.55
N LYS A 98 6.11 -10.52 -10.99
CA LYS A 98 6.40 -11.66 -10.11
C LYS A 98 5.48 -11.69 -8.88
N LEU A 99 5.22 -10.54 -8.26
CA LEU A 99 4.32 -10.44 -7.13
C LEU A 99 2.89 -10.82 -7.52
N ALA A 100 2.37 -10.21 -8.59
CA ALA A 100 1.01 -10.46 -9.04
C ALA A 100 0.81 -11.91 -9.48
N ASP A 101 1.74 -12.51 -10.23
CA ASP A 101 1.67 -13.90 -10.63
C ASP A 101 1.72 -14.85 -9.42
N GLY A 102 2.59 -14.55 -8.45
CA GLY A 102 2.67 -15.32 -7.21
C GLY A 102 1.38 -15.23 -6.39
N LEU A 103 0.81 -14.05 -6.26
CA LEU A 103 -0.47 -13.84 -5.56
C LEU A 103 -1.64 -14.50 -6.31
N TRP A 104 -1.63 -14.46 -7.64
CA TRP A 104 -2.64 -15.18 -8.45
C TRP A 104 -2.56 -16.68 -8.23
N ALA A 105 -1.36 -17.27 -8.28
CA ALA A 105 -1.16 -18.68 -8.01
C ALA A 105 -1.60 -19.08 -6.59
N LEU A 106 -1.31 -18.24 -5.58
CA LEU A 106 -1.79 -18.44 -4.21
C LEU A 106 -3.32 -18.34 -4.11
N THR A 107 -3.95 -17.39 -4.81
CA THR A 107 -5.42 -17.28 -4.88
C THR A 107 -6.07 -18.56 -5.38
N GLN A 108 -5.52 -19.12 -6.48
CA GLN A 108 -6.02 -20.35 -7.11
C GLN A 108 -5.84 -21.59 -6.23
N ASN A 109 -4.75 -21.64 -5.45
CA ASN A 109 -4.42 -22.79 -4.61
C ASN A 109 -4.94 -22.69 -3.17
N SER A 110 -5.49 -21.54 -2.78
CA SER A 110 -6.07 -21.35 -1.45
C SER A 110 -7.35 -22.18 -1.29
N LYS A 111 -7.60 -22.63 -0.05
CA LYS A 111 -8.85 -23.35 0.28
C LYS A 111 -10.06 -22.48 -0.09
N PRO A 112 -10.98 -22.97 -0.92
CA PRO A 112 -12.17 -22.24 -1.30
C PRO A 112 -12.95 -21.69 -0.09
N GLY A 113 -13.24 -20.40 -0.10
CA GLY A 113 -13.99 -19.70 0.95
C GLY A 113 -13.22 -19.43 2.24
N SER A 114 -11.91 -19.63 2.27
CA SER A 114 -11.07 -19.26 3.41
C SER A 114 -10.76 -17.75 3.45
N ASP A 115 -10.48 -17.24 4.66
CA ASP A 115 -10.03 -15.86 4.85
C ASP A 115 -8.72 -15.60 4.10
N LEU A 116 -7.82 -16.58 4.05
CA LEU A 116 -6.61 -16.52 3.25
C LEU A 116 -6.90 -16.28 1.77
N GLN A 117 -7.89 -16.99 1.17
CA GLN A 117 -8.29 -16.76 -0.23
C GLN A 117 -8.76 -15.32 -0.44
N LEU A 118 -9.59 -14.80 0.48
CA LEU A 118 -10.08 -13.42 0.43
C LEU A 118 -8.93 -12.41 0.50
N LEU A 119 -8.02 -12.56 1.48
CA LEU A 119 -6.90 -11.65 1.68
C LEU A 119 -5.94 -11.62 0.49
N ILE A 120 -5.60 -12.81 -0.04
CA ILE A 120 -4.70 -12.93 -1.20
C ILE A 120 -5.37 -12.42 -2.47
N SER A 121 -6.67 -12.68 -2.69
CA SER A 121 -7.40 -12.13 -3.84
C SER A 121 -7.42 -10.60 -3.83
N ARG A 122 -7.60 -9.98 -2.68
CA ARG A 122 -7.49 -8.51 -2.51
C ARG A 122 -6.09 -8.02 -2.83
N ALA A 123 -5.06 -8.67 -2.29
CA ALA A 123 -3.68 -8.30 -2.55
C ALA A 123 -3.30 -8.48 -4.02
N PHE A 124 -3.76 -9.56 -4.67
CA PHE A 124 -3.60 -9.75 -6.11
C PHE A 124 -4.20 -8.57 -6.89
N ALA A 125 -5.45 -8.21 -6.61
CA ALA A 125 -6.13 -7.13 -7.31
C ALA A 125 -5.39 -5.79 -7.22
N LEU A 126 -4.81 -5.47 -6.05
CA LEU A 126 -4.00 -4.25 -5.88
C LEU A 126 -2.68 -4.27 -6.67
N ASN A 127 -2.08 -5.46 -6.85
CA ASN A 127 -0.73 -5.60 -7.42
C ASN A 127 -0.74 -6.05 -8.89
N ALA A 128 -1.87 -6.38 -9.49
CA ALA A 128 -2.00 -6.73 -10.91
C ALA A 128 -1.49 -5.59 -11.82
N GLN A 129 -0.83 -5.92 -12.94
CA GLN A 129 -0.22 -4.93 -13.83
C GLN A 129 -0.57 -5.15 -15.30
N THR A 130 -0.57 -6.41 -15.75
CA THR A 130 -0.78 -6.75 -17.15
C THR A 130 -2.28 -6.79 -17.51
N GLU A 131 -2.59 -6.74 -18.81
CA GLU A 131 -3.96 -6.92 -19.28
C GLU A 131 -4.55 -8.27 -18.85
N ALA A 132 -3.74 -9.34 -18.90
CA ALA A 132 -4.17 -10.66 -18.45
C ALA A 132 -4.51 -10.68 -16.95
N GLN A 133 -3.67 -10.07 -16.12
CA GLN A 133 -3.91 -9.95 -14.69
C GLN A 133 -5.14 -9.06 -14.40
N THR A 134 -5.35 -8.01 -15.19
CA THR A 134 -6.55 -7.16 -15.10
C THR A 134 -7.81 -7.95 -15.48
N ALA A 135 -7.73 -8.82 -16.49
CA ALA A 135 -8.83 -9.72 -16.83
C ALA A 135 -9.14 -10.70 -15.68
N ASN A 136 -8.13 -11.21 -14.98
CA ASN A 136 -8.33 -12.05 -13.80
C ASN A 136 -9.06 -11.30 -12.67
N ILE A 137 -8.84 -9.98 -12.49
CA ILE A 137 -9.65 -9.19 -11.53
C ILE A 137 -11.13 -9.16 -11.97
N ARG A 138 -11.40 -9.05 -13.28
CA ARG A 138 -12.77 -9.13 -13.80
C ARG A 138 -13.42 -10.48 -13.52
N GLU A 139 -12.67 -11.56 -13.68
CA GLU A 139 -13.15 -12.91 -13.36
C GLU A 139 -13.49 -13.02 -11.87
N LEU A 140 -12.62 -12.52 -10.98
CA LEU A 140 -12.90 -12.47 -9.54
C LEU A 140 -14.16 -11.66 -9.23
N LEU A 141 -14.32 -10.47 -9.81
CA LEU A 141 -15.50 -9.61 -9.65
C LEU A 141 -16.79 -10.32 -10.09
N ASN A 142 -16.71 -11.15 -11.13
CA ASN A 142 -17.83 -11.93 -11.66
C ASN A 142 -18.06 -13.26 -10.91
N GLY A 143 -17.31 -13.54 -9.84
CA GLY A 143 -17.50 -14.72 -9.00
C GLY A 143 -16.88 -16.00 -9.55
N ALA A 144 -15.88 -15.91 -10.43
CA ALA A 144 -15.26 -17.10 -11.02
C ALA A 144 -14.41 -17.93 -10.02
N ALA A 145 -13.95 -17.33 -8.91
CA ALA A 145 -13.19 -18.06 -7.90
C ALA A 145 -14.12 -18.88 -7.00
N GLN A 146 -13.97 -20.20 -7.05
CA GLN A 146 -14.79 -21.10 -6.23
C GLN A 146 -14.69 -20.75 -4.73
N GLY A 147 -15.83 -20.62 -4.06
CA GLY A 147 -15.93 -20.36 -2.63
C GLY A 147 -15.73 -18.90 -2.23
N LEU A 148 -15.14 -18.06 -3.08
CA LEU A 148 -14.98 -16.63 -2.80
C LEU A 148 -16.34 -15.92 -2.91
N LYS A 149 -16.88 -15.48 -1.77
CA LYS A 149 -18.13 -14.72 -1.74
C LYS A 149 -17.85 -13.26 -2.11
N VAL A 150 -18.31 -12.84 -3.28
CA VAL A 150 -18.13 -11.47 -3.77
C VAL A 150 -19.32 -10.62 -3.31
N ASP A 151 -19.24 -10.12 -2.08
CA ASP A 151 -20.21 -9.18 -1.49
C ASP A 151 -19.96 -7.73 -1.98
N ALA A 152 -20.74 -6.77 -1.49
CA ALA A 152 -20.65 -5.37 -1.91
C ALA A 152 -19.24 -4.78 -1.64
N ASP A 153 -18.65 -5.06 -0.47
CA ASP A 153 -17.33 -4.54 -0.10
C ASP A 153 -16.24 -5.09 -1.03
N LEU A 154 -16.27 -6.39 -1.33
CA LEU A 154 -15.28 -7.01 -2.22
C LEU A 154 -15.48 -6.57 -3.67
N ARG A 155 -16.73 -6.34 -4.10
CA ARG A 155 -17.04 -5.76 -5.42
C ARG A 155 -16.40 -4.38 -5.58
N TRP A 156 -16.59 -3.50 -4.62
CA TRP A 156 -15.95 -2.18 -4.62
C TRP A 156 -14.44 -2.28 -4.60
N TYR A 157 -13.88 -3.21 -3.85
CA TYR A 157 -12.44 -3.42 -3.81
C TYR A 157 -11.88 -3.75 -5.20
N PHE A 158 -12.51 -4.67 -5.92
CA PHE A 158 -12.12 -5.02 -7.29
C PHE A 158 -12.37 -3.88 -8.28
N LEU A 159 -13.47 -3.14 -8.14
CA LEU A 159 -13.75 -1.98 -8.98
C LEU A 159 -12.70 -0.87 -8.79
N ILE A 160 -12.27 -0.59 -7.57
CA ILE A 160 -11.17 0.35 -7.29
C ILE A 160 -9.89 -0.11 -7.99
N ALA A 161 -9.55 -1.39 -7.88
CA ALA A 161 -8.37 -1.96 -8.52
C ALA A 161 -8.43 -1.91 -10.06
N LEU A 162 -9.60 -2.12 -10.65
CA LEU A 162 -9.83 -1.96 -12.08
C LEU A 162 -9.78 -0.49 -12.50
N THR A 163 -10.35 0.40 -11.69
CA THR A 163 -10.39 1.84 -11.98
C THR A 163 -9.00 2.45 -12.04
N GLU A 164 -8.11 2.10 -11.11
CA GLU A 164 -6.75 2.64 -11.12
C GLU A 164 -5.92 2.24 -12.36
N ARG A 165 -6.39 1.22 -13.08
CA ARG A 165 -5.81 0.72 -14.35
C ARG A 165 -6.55 1.22 -15.58
N GLY A 166 -7.58 2.06 -15.42
CA GLY A 166 -8.41 2.54 -16.51
C GLY A 166 -9.34 1.48 -17.10
N ALA A 167 -9.56 0.37 -16.39
CA ALA A 167 -10.36 -0.77 -16.83
C ALA A 167 -11.85 -0.68 -16.40
N THR A 168 -12.32 0.49 -15.95
CA THR A 168 -13.73 0.78 -15.67
C THR A 168 -14.18 2.04 -16.39
N THR A 169 -15.49 2.18 -16.54
CA THR A 169 -16.11 3.43 -16.99
C THR A 169 -16.88 4.09 -15.85
N LYS A 170 -17.09 5.42 -15.95
CA LYS A 170 -17.94 6.12 -14.97
C LYS A 170 -19.35 5.53 -14.91
N ALA A 171 -19.92 5.14 -16.05
CA ALA A 171 -21.24 4.52 -16.10
C ALA A 171 -21.31 3.18 -15.35
N GLU A 172 -20.23 2.39 -15.37
CA GLU A 172 -20.13 1.15 -14.58
C GLU A 172 -20.11 1.45 -13.07
N LEU A 173 -19.34 2.47 -12.67
CA LEU A 173 -19.26 2.88 -11.26
C LEU A 173 -20.61 3.47 -10.78
N ASP A 174 -21.29 4.28 -11.60
CA ASP A 174 -22.63 4.81 -11.29
C ASP A 174 -23.66 3.68 -11.13
N ALA A 175 -23.58 2.66 -12.00
CA ALA A 175 -24.46 1.50 -11.91
C ALA A 175 -24.21 0.65 -10.66
N GLU A 176 -22.96 0.55 -10.20
CA GLU A 176 -22.65 -0.15 -8.95
C GLU A 176 -23.11 0.68 -7.73
N LEU A 177 -22.90 2.00 -7.74
CA LEU A 177 -23.41 2.89 -6.70
C LEU A 177 -24.95 2.84 -6.57
N ALA A 178 -25.66 2.71 -7.70
CA ALA A 178 -27.12 2.54 -7.67
C ALA A 178 -27.57 1.25 -6.97
N LYS A 179 -26.72 0.20 -6.95
CA LYS A 179 -26.99 -1.06 -6.22
C LYS A 179 -26.61 -0.97 -4.74
N ASP A 180 -25.60 -0.16 -4.42
CA ASP A 180 -25.06 0.01 -3.06
C ASP A 180 -24.98 1.49 -2.69
N ASN A 181 -26.14 2.14 -2.56
CA ASN A 181 -26.25 3.54 -2.14
C ASN A 181 -26.17 3.69 -0.60
N THR A 182 -25.23 2.98 0.01
CA THR A 182 -24.89 3.09 1.44
C THR A 182 -23.78 4.14 1.64
N THR A 183 -23.53 4.50 2.90
CA THR A 183 -22.37 5.35 3.23
C THR A 183 -21.06 4.73 2.74
N THR A 184 -20.89 3.42 2.93
CA THR A 184 -19.69 2.68 2.50
C THR A 184 -19.56 2.68 0.98
N GLY A 185 -20.65 2.42 0.24
CA GLY A 185 -20.68 2.44 -1.21
C GLY A 185 -20.35 3.83 -1.78
N ASN A 186 -20.89 4.89 -1.17
CA ASN A 186 -20.55 6.27 -1.56
C ASN A 186 -19.07 6.60 -1.33
N LEU A 187 -18.45 6.15 -0.23
CA LEU A 187 -17.02 6.33 0.04
C LEU A 187 -16.16 5.53 -0.95
N ALA A 188 -16.56 4.32 -1.29
CA ALA A 188 -15.87 3.51 -2.29
C ALA A 188 -15.95 4.14 -3.68
N PHE A 189 -17.11 4.70 -4.06
CA PHE A 189 -17.28 5.45 -5.29
C PHE A 189 -16.36 6.68 -5.36
N GLU A 190 -16.27 7.47 -4.26
CA GLU A 190 -15.32 8.58 -4.15
C GLU A 190 -13.87 8.12 -4.32
N THR A 191 -13.52 6.95 -3.74
CA THR A 191 -12.21 6.34 -3.94
C THR A 191 -11.97 5.99 -5.41
N CYS A 192 -12.95 5.44 -6.12
CA CYS A 192 -12.85 5.18 -7.55
C CYS A 192 -12.62 6.46 -8.35
N LEU A 193 -13.40 7.53 -8.10
CA LEU A 193 -13.23 8.80 -8.81
C LEU A 193 -11.81 9.36 -8.63
N ALA A 194 -11.26 9.29 -7.44
CA ALA A 194 -9.88 9.72 -7.13
C ALA A 194 -8.80 8.78 -7.68
N ALA A 195 -9.14 7.50 -7.94
CA ALA A 195 -8.23 6.48 -8.44
C ALA A 195 -8.13 6.43 -9.97
N MET A 196 -8.98 7.15 -10.71
CA MET A 196 -8.88 7.20 -12.17
C MET A 196 -7.48 7.66 -12.61
N PRO A 197 -6.87 7.01 -13.64
CA PRO A 197 -5.48 7.24 -14.03
C PRO A 197 -5.34 8.46 -14.96
N ASN A 198 -5.78 9.62 -14.51
CA ASN A 198 -5.65 10.88 -15.23
C ASN A 198 -5.43 12.06 -14.26
N SER A 199 -4.93 13.18 -14.80
CA SER A 199 -4.61 14.40 -14.06
C SER A 199 -5.84 15.05 -13.42
N GLU A 200 -6.98 14.99 -14.09
CA GLU A 200 -8.24 15.58 -13.63
C GLU A 200 -8.72 14.91 -12.34
N ALA A 201 -8.65 13.57 -12.27
CA ALA A 201 -9.01 12.82 -11.08
C ALA A 201 -8.08 13.12 -9.90
N LYS A 202 -6.77 13.28 -10.16
CA LYS A 202 -5.80 13.66 -9.12
C LYS A 202 -6.04 15.10 -8.63
N ALA A 203 -6.31 16.03 -9.55
CA ALA A 203 -6.67 17.39 -9.19
C ALA A 203 -8.00 17.46 -8.41
N TYR A 204 -9.01 16.70 -8.82
CA TYR A 204 -10.26 16.57 -8.09
C TYR A 204 -10.03 16.11 -6.65
N ALA A 205 -9.30 15.01 -6.47
CA ALA A 205 -9.05 14.43 -5.15
C ALA A 205 -8.26 15.39 -4.24
N PHE A 206 -7.22 16.03 -4.77
CA PHE A 206 -6.39 16.96 -4.03
C PHE A 206 -7.18 18.21 -3.62
N ASN A 207 -7.86 18.87 -4.58
CA ASN A 207 -8.62 20.11 -4.33
C ASN A 207 -9.78 19.86 -3.37
N LYS A 208 -10.53 18.76 -3.51
CA LYS A 208 -11.59 18.37 -2.57
C LYS A 208 -11.00 18.02 -1.18
N GLY A 209 -9.79 17.43 -1.14
CA GLY A 209 -9.06 17.19 0.10
C GLY A 209 -8.65 18.48 0.83
N LEU A 210 -8.44 19.57 0.08
CA LEU A 210 -8.18 20.92 0.61
C LEU A 210 -9.42 21.62 1.15
N ASP A 211 -10.62 21.18 0.83
CA ASP A 211 -11.85 21.78 1.33
C ASP A 211 -12.02 21.47 2.82
N ALA A 212 -12.18 22.53 3.64
CA ALA A 212 -12.31 22.40 5.10
C ALA A 212 -13.61 21.69 5.52
N ASP A 213 -14.67 21.84 4.73
CA ASP A 213 -16.01 21.32 5.04
C ASP A 213 -16.19 19.84 4.67
N VAL A 214 -15.21 19.27 3.96
CA VAL A 214 -15.25 17.84 3.60
C VAL A 214 -15.09 16.94 4.84
N ALA A 215 -16.04 16.03 5.02
CA ALA A 215 -16.01 15.06 6.11
C ALA A 215 -14.70 14.22 6.10
N THR A 216 -14.19 13.89 7.29
CA THR A 216 -12.94 13.12 7.44
C THR A 216 -13.00 11.76 6.73
N SER A 217 -14.15 11.08 6.71
CA SER A 217 -14.36 9.82 5.98
C SER A 217 -14.20 9.99 4.48
N VAL A 218 -14.78 11.06 3.91
CA VAL A 218 -14.62 11.38 2.47
C VAL A 218 -13.17 11.71 2.16
N ARG A 219 -12.49 12.50 3.01
CA ARG A 219 -11.06 12.79 2.83
C ARG A 219 -10.21 11.52 2.88
N THR A 220 -10.57 10.55 3.73
CA THR A 220 -9.92 9.23 3.75
C THR A 220 -10.10 8.48 2.43
N ALA A 221 -11.30 8.50 1.87
CA ALA A 221 -11.59 7.89 0.56
C ALA A 221 -10.82 8.57 -0.58
N LEU A 222 -10.77 9.92 -0.58
CA LEU A 222 -9.99 10.69 -1.56
C LEU A 222 -8.50 10.37 -1.49
N VAL A 223 -7.92 10.31 -0.27
CA VAL A 223 -6.51 9.91 -0.07
C VAL A 223 -6.27 8.50 -0.60
N ALA A 224 -7.15 7.55 -0.30
CA ALA A 224 -7.01 6.17 -0.76
C ALA A 224 -7.00 6.06 -2.30
N GLY A 225 -7.83 6.84 -2.99
CA GLY A 225 -7.84 6.88 -4.46
C GLY A 225 -6.71 7.73 -5.07
N PHE A 226 -6.29 8.81 -4.40
CA PHE A 226 -5.19 9.66 -4.84
C PHE A 226 -3.84 8.94 -4.76
N GLN A 227 -3.54 8.31 -3.63
CA GLN A 227 -2.27 7.66 -3.31
C GLN A 227 -2.16 6.27 -3.96
N ARG A 228 -2.14 6.22 -5.30
CA ARG A 228 -1.98 4.96 -6.04
C ARG A 228 -0.54 4.82 -6.54
N PRO A 229 0.25 3.84 -6.03
CA PRO A 229 1.67 3.70 -6.36
C PRO A 229 1.96 3.61 -7.85
N ILE A 230 1.12 2.84 -8.59
CA ILE A 230 1.28 2.65 -10.03
C ILE A 230 1.06 3.95 -10.85
N GLN A 231 0.49 4.97 -10.21
CA GLN A 231 0.21 6.29 -10.79
C GLN A 231 1.13 7.38 -10.25
N SER A 232 2.28 7.03 -9.67
CA SER A 232 3.20 7.99 -9.00
C SER A 232 3.60 9.18 -9.90
N VAL A 233 3.73 8.98 -11.20
CA VAL A 233 4.03 10.05 -12.17
C VAL A 233 2.93 11.12 -12.18
N LEU A 234 1.66 10.75 -12.05
CA LEU A 234 0.54 11.69 -11.97
C LEU A 234 0.50 12.47 -10.65
N LEU A 235 1.24 12.03 -9.63
CA LEU A 235 1.30 12.67 -8.32
C LEU A 235 2.43 13.71 -8.23
N GLU A 236 3.41 13.69 -9.13
CA GLU A 236 4.56 14.60 -9.10
C GLU A 236 4.19 16.09 -9.06
N PRO A 237 3.20 16.58 -9.85
CA PRO A 237 2.81 17.98 -9.80
C PRO A 237 2.25 18.46 -8.45
N PHE A 238 1.82 17.52 -7.60
CA PHE A 238 1.21 17.82 -6.30
C PHE A 238 2.24 17.95 -5.18
N VAL A 239 3.52 17.67 -5.40
CA VAL A 239 4.57 17.79 -4.37
C VAL A 239 4.68 19.24 -3.88
N SER A 240 4.83 20.21 -4.77
CA SER A 240 4.89 21.62 -4.38
C SER A 240 3.56 22.09 -3.77
N LEU A 241 2.44 21.75 -4.41
CA LEU A 241 1.12 22.11 -3.93
C LEU A 241 0.84 21.60 -2.50
N TYR A 242 1.34 20.40 -2.18
CA TYR A 242 1.24 19.85 -0.84
C TYR A 242 1.94 20.77 0.20
N PHE A 243 3.20 21.11 -0.02
CA PHE A 243 3.98 21.94 0.90
C PHE A 243 3.43 23.36 1.01
N ASP A 244 2.93 23.94 -0.09
CA ASP A 244 2.37 25.28 -0.15
C ASP A 244 1.09 25.39 0.70
N ASN A 245 0.33 24.31 0.86
CA ASN A 245 -0.95 24.30 1.56
C ASN A 245 -0.88 23.82 3.01
N LEU A 246 0.26 23.27 3.50
CA LEU A 246 0.34 22.66 4.84
C LEU A 246 -0.08 23.58 5.99
N ILE A 247 0.39 24.82 5.98
CA ILE A 247 0.14 25.78 7.07
C ILE A 247 -1.33 26.17 7.09
N SER A 248 -1.89 26.59 5.95
CA SER A 248 -3.29 26.98 5.84
C SER A 248 -4.25 25.85 6.20
N VAL A 249 -3.93 24.62 5.79
CA VAL A 249 -4.69 23.42 6.17
C VAL A 249 -4.65 23.19 7.68
N TRP A 250 -3.48 23.36 8.29
CA TRP A 250 -3.32 23.17 9.72
C TRP A 250 -4.05 24.21 10.56
N GLU A 251 -4.01 25.45 10.14
CA GLU A 251 -4.62 26.59 10.86
C GLU A 251 -6.14 26.66 10.70
N SER A 252 -6.68 26.20 9.58
CA SER A 252 -8.11 26.28 9.26
C SER A 252 -8.96 25.13 9.83
N ARG A 253 -8.37 24.13 10.50
CA ARG A 253 -9.07 22.90 10.90
C ARG A 253 -8.70 22.43 12.29
N SER A 254 -9.59 21.60 12.88
CA SER A 254 -9.23 20.82 14.07
C SER A 254 -8.16 19.77 13.73
N TYR A 255 -7.51 19.24 14.76
CA TYR A 255 -6.36 18.33 14.63
C TYR A 255 -6.60 17.14 13.69
N GLU A 256 -7.68 16.40 13.86
CA GLU A 256 -7.91 15.15 13.13
C GLU A 256 -8.05 15.36 11.61
N PRO A 257 -8.91 16.26 11.10
CA PRO A 257 -8.96 16.53 9.65
C PRO A 257 -7.65 17.11 9.09
N ALA A 258 -6.93 17.95 9.86
CA ALA A 258 -5.64 18.50 9.45
C ALA A 258 -4.57 17.38 9.37
N ALA A 259 -4.44 16.56 10.40
CA ALA A 259 -3.50 15.44 10.43
C ALA A 259 -3.78 14.43 9.31
N LYS A 260 -5.06 14.19 8.99
CA LYS A 260 -5.46 13.32 7.89
C LYS A 260 -5.01 13.84 6.53
N PHE A 261 -5.08 15.15 6.31
CA PHE A 261 -4.53 15.78 5.11
C PHE A 261 -3.00 15.68 5.09
N VAL A 262 -2.35 16.13 6.18
CA VAL A 262 -0.88 16.19 6.28
C VAL A 262 -0.23 14.83 6.02
N SER A 263 -0.73 13.77 6.67
CA SER A 263 -0.17 12.43 6.48
C SER A 263 -0.66 11.75 5.20
N GLY A 264 -1.93 12.00 4.82
CA GLY A 264 -2.57 11.30 3.70
C GLY A 264 -2.13 11.79 2.32
N PHE A 265 -1.91 13.09 2.15
CA PHE A 265 -1.46 13.66 0.86
C PHE A 265 0.05 13.86 0.78
N TYR A 266 0.81 13.47 1.80
CA TYR A 266 2.28 13.47 1.70
C TYR A 266 2.71 12.63 0.50
N PRO A 267 3.70 13.07 -0.31
CA PRO A 267 4.09 12.40 -1.57
C PRO A 267 4.87 11.09 -1.32
N THR A 268 4.25 10.14 -0.62
CA THR A 268 4.85 8.89 -0.16
C THR A 268 5.36 8.01 -1.31
N TRP A 269 4.68 8.02 -2.45
CA TRP A 269 5.02 7.17 -3.60
C TRP A 269 5.99 7.84 -4.59
N ILE A 270 6.40 9.09 -4.32
CA ILE A 270 7.45 9.76 -5.09
C ILE A 270 8.77 9.59 -4.34
N VAL A 271 9.30 8.37 -4.41
CA VAL A 271 10.52 7.97 -3.68
C VAL A 271 11.75 8.50 -4.43
N LYS A 272 12.00 9.81 -4.28
CA LYS A 272 13.10 10.53 -4.91
C LYS A 272 13.83 11.40 -3.88
N GLN A 273 15.14 11.62 -4.06
CA GLN A 273 15.89 12.54 -3.20
C GLN A 273 15.28 13.95 -3.22
N SER A 274 14.78 14.40 -4.39
CA SER A 274 14.10 15.69 -4.52
C SER A 274 12.90 15.88 -3.60
N THR A 275 12.15 14.81 -3.30
CA THR A 275 11.03 14.86 -2.34
C THR A 275 11.52 15.01 -0.90
N VAL A 276 12.62 14.35 -0.55
CA VAL A 276 13.30 14.52 0.74
C VAL A 276 13.82 15.94 0.88
N ASP A 277 14.44 16.49 -0.18
CA ASP A 277 14.98 17.85 -0.21
C ASP A 277 13.87 18.91 -0.10
N ALA A 278 12.75 18.72 -0.79
CA ALA A 278 11.56 19.59 -0.65
C ALA A 278 11.00 19.57 0.78
N THR A 279 10.97 18.41 1.42
CA THR A 279 10.55 18.28 2.83
C THR A 279 11.52 19.03 3.76
N ASN A 280 12.83 18.89 3.56
CA ASN A 280 13.85 19.60 4.32
C ASN A 280 13.75 21.12 4.14
N ALA A 281 13.55 21.57 2.89
CA ALA A 281 13.39 22.98 2.57
C ALA A 281 12.15 23.58 3.28
N TRP A 282 11.02 22.86 3.27
CA TRP A 282 9.83 23.30 3.99
C TRP A 282 10.08 23.37 5.52
N LEU A 283 10.70 22.34 6.11
CA LEU A 283 11.00 22.29 7.55
C LEU A 283 11.97 23.39 7.99
N ALA A 284 12.90 23.79 7.13
CA ALA A 284 13.87 24.86 7.40
C ALA A 284 13.32 26.28 7.08
N GLY A 285 12.34 26.36 6.18
CA GLY A 285 11.71 27.59 5.68
C GLY A 285 10.33 27.84 6.28
N ALA A 286 9.30 27.69 5.47
CA ALA A 286 7.91 28.01 5.83
C ALA A 286 7.39 27.23 7.06
N GLY A 287 7.80 25.97 7.23
CA GLY A 287 7.40 25.13 8.36
C GLY A 287 8.24 25.32 9.63
N LYS A 288 9.28 26.18 9.63
CA LYS A 288 10.23 26.30 10.74
C LYS A 288 9.56 26.64 12.06
N ASP A 289 8.64 27.58 12.04
CA ASP A 289 7.96 28.09 13.22
C ASP A 289 6.54 27.50 13.41
N SER A 290 6.17 26.51 12.58
CA SER A 290 4.89 25.81 12.67
C SER A 290 4.81 24.93 13.92
N PRO A 291 3.60 24.53 14.39
CA PRO A 291 3.44 23.70 15.58
C PRO A 291 4.27 22.41 15.52
N ALA A 292 4.84 22.05 16.68
CA ALA A 292 5.72 20.87 16.77
C ALA A 292 5.06 19.58 16.27
N VAL A 293 3.73 19.45 16.47
CA VAL A 293 2.95 18.28 16.02
C VAL A 293 2.88 18.22 14.49
N LEU A 294 2.66 19.36 13.81
CA LEU A 294 2.67 19.40 12.34
C LEU A 294 4.04 19.00 11.80
N ARG A 295 5.12 19.57 12.34
CA ARG A 295 6.48 19.21 11.95
C ARG A 295 6.79 17.74 12.20
N LYS A 296 6.27 17.15 13.29
CA LYS A 296 6.42 15.74 13.61
C LYS A 296 5.77 14.86 12.54
N LEU A 297 4.52 15.11 12.16
CA LEU A 297 3.81 14.35 11.12
C LEU A 297 4.55 14.36 9.77
N VAL A 298 5.07 15.55 9.38
CA VAL A 298 5.85 15.69 8.14
C VAL A 298 7.16 14.90 8.21
N LYS A 299 7.88 14.95 9.36
CA LYS A 299 9.13 14.19 9.56
C LYS A 299 8.90 12.68 9.59
N GLU A 300 7.83 12.21 10.20
CA GLU A 300 7.47 10.78 10.23
C GLU A 300 7.19 10.26 8.81
N SER A 301 6.51 11.07 7.99
CA SER A 301 6.29 10.73 6.58
C SER A 301 7.61 10.73 5.79
N GLN A 302 8.49 11.69 6.02
CA GLN A 302 9.82 11.77 5.40
C GLN A 302 10.71 10.58 5.76
N ASP A 303 10.67 10.08 7.01
CA ASP A 303 11.45 8.90 7.44
C ASP A 303 11.16 7.69 6.56
N GLY A 304 9.88 7.51 6.16
CA GLY A 304 9.48 6.48 5.20
C GLY A 304 10.21 6.58 3.86
N LEU A 305 10.33 7.80 3.30
CA LEU A 305 11.07 8.02 2.04
C LEU A 305 12.57 7.79 2.19
N ILE A 306 13.18 8.29 3.26
CA ILE A 306 14.61 8.11 3.52
C ILE A 306 14.93 6.62 3.65
N ARG A 307 14.07 5.88 4.33
CA ARG A 307 14.19 4.42 4.46
C ARG A 307 14.06 3.72 3.12
N ALA A 308 13.08 4.11 2.32
CA ALA A 308 12.87 3.55 0.98
C ALA A 308 14.10 3.76 0.07
N LEU A 309 14.68 4.95 0.06
CA LEU A 309 15.90 5.25 -0.70
C LEU A 309 17.09 4.39 -0.25
N LYS A 310 17.23 4.12 1.06
CA LYS A 310 18.28 3.23 1.56
C LYS A 310 18.11 1.79 1.07
N VAL A 311 16.87 1.28 1.10
CA VAL A 311 16.59 -0.09 0.63
C VAL A 311 16.79 -0.19 -0.89
N GLN A 312 16.36 0.83 -1.66
CA GLN A 312 16.64 0.90 -3.10
C GLN A 312 18.13 0.85 -3.43
N ALA A 313 18.99 1.42 -2.59
CA ALA A 313 20.44 1.38 -2.81
C ALA A 313 20.99 -0.05 -2.71
N LEU A 314 20.36 -0.93 -1.94
CA LEU A 314 20.72 -2.35 -1.80
C LEU A 314 20.21 -3.20 -2.98
N ASP A 315 19.14 -2.79 -3.64
CA ASP A 315 18.53 -3.50 -4.76
C ASP A 315 19.46 -3.42 -6.00
N LYS A 316 19.96 -4.57 -6.47
CA LYS A 316 21.00 -4.65 -7.53
C LYS A 316 20.39 -4.69 -8.92
#